data_4d54963406a9e2614def8fda0f57710d
#
_entry.id   4d54963406a9e2614def8fda0f57710d
#
_cell.length_a   1.000
_cell.length_b   1.000
_cell.length_c   1.000
_cell.angle_alpha   90.00
_cell.angle_beta   90.00
_cell.angle_gamma   90.00
#
_symmetry.space_group_name_H-M   'P 1'
#
loop_
_entity.id
_entity.type
_entity.pdbx_description
1 polymer ?
#
loop_
_entity_poly.entity_id
_entity_poly.type
_entity_poly.pdbx_seq_one_letter_code
_entity_poly.pdbx_strand_id
1 'polypeptide(L)'
;MGAEVLRIESPTRPDLVKFMPPFVGTGKDKVSAAHATLNRNKQSMTLDLKNDNAKEIVHKLLQEYDIVIEQFRPGVMQRLGLDFASLQKIQPKLIYCSITGYGQTGPLKDRAGHDINYLALSGLASFSGRAETGPVLSGTQIADIAGGSHHAVMAIMAAVIERSSSGNGQYLDISMSDAALALSTMFGASALVSGKDPQYGEEMLNGGLFYDYYETADQRHLSIGSLEPVFAAQLLALLELEDWKDRIADQSLATQQQLKAAISDKIKTQSLSSWQEKFAKVDACVEPVLTMNEAFSHPHFVERGMITQAVDGNDNEIPQINSALPFQRQNTHRAGGKLGCNTLEVLRQLGYSDSYIKDLQESGCI
;
A
#
# COMPACT_ATOMS: atom_id res chain seq x y z
N MET A 1 -4.71 -12.92 -5.18
CA MET A 1 -5.34 -13.87 -4.26
C MET A 1 -6.27 -14.82 -5.01
N GLY A 2 -6.07 -14.97 -6.32
CA GLY A 2 -6.83 -15.91 -7.16
C GLY A 2 -8.16 -15.40 -7.70
N ALA A 3 -8.59 -14.20 -7.36
CA ALA A 3 -9.78 -13.59 -7.94
C ALA A 3 -9.50 -13.14 -9.39
N GLU A 4 -10.47 -13.33 -10.26
CA GLU A 4 -10.51 -12.68 -11.56
C GLU A 4 -10.91 -11.22 -11.38
N VAL A 5 -10.13 -10.32 -12.00
CA VAL A 5 -10.34 -8.88 -11.83
C VAL A 5 -10.48 -8.21 -13.18
N LEU A 6 -11.65 -7.65 -13.45
CA LEU A 6 -11.90 -6.76 -14.57
C LEU A 6 -11.80 -5.31 -14.08
N ARG A 7 -10.82 -4.58 -14.58
CA ARG A 7 -10.70 -3.15 -14.32
C ARG A 7 -11.42 -2.35 -15.39
N ILE A 8 -12.43 -1.57 -14.98
CA ILE A 8 -13.19 -0.69 -15.86
C ILE A 8 -12.66 0.73 -15.69
N GLU A 9 -12.32 1.38 -16.80
CA GLU A 9 -11.77 2.74 -16.83
C GLU A 9 -12.50 3.60 -17.87
N SER A 10 -12.56 4.91 -17.64
CA SER A 10 -13.05 5.84 -18.63
C SER A 10 -12.16 5.86 -19.88
N PRO A 11 -12.72 5.81 -21.09
CA PRO A 11 -11.95 5.91 -22.33
C PRO A 11 -11.23 7.26 -22.46
N THR A 12 -11.76 8.33 -21.84
CA THR A 12 -11.26 9.71 -21.98
C THR A 12 -10.50 10.22 -20.77
N ARG A 13 -10.60 9.54 -19.62
CA ARG A 13 -9.94 9.93 -18.36
C ARG A 13 -9.26 8.72 -17.70
N PRO A 14 -8.20 8.19 -18.32
CA PRO A 14 -7.48 7.06 -17.77
C PRO A 14 -6.72 7.46 -16.50
N ASP A 15 -6.35 6.43 -15.72
CA ASP A 15 -5.53 6.59 -14.52
C ASP A 15 -4.18 7.25 -14.84
N LEU A 16 -3.78 8.25 -14.06
CA LEU A 16 -2.53 8.99 -14.22
C LEU A 16 -1.28 8.12 -14.07
N VAL A 17 -1.35 7.03 -13.33
CA VAL A 17 -0.26 6.06 -13.20
C VAL A 17 0.20 5.51 -14.56
N LYS A 18 -0.69 5.47 -15.56
CA LYS A 18 -0.34 5.07 -16.93
C LYS A 18 0.70 5.97 -17.60
N PHE A 19 0.82 7.21 -17.16
CA PHE A 19 1.73 8.21 -17.72
C PHE A 19 3.02 8.39 -16.92
N MET A 20 3.20 7.65 -15.84
CA MET A 20 4.39 7.73 -14.98
C MET A 20 5.56 6.93 -15.58
N PRO A 21 6.73 7.58 -15.82
CA PRO A 21 7.94 6.85 -16.21
C PRO A 21 8.50 6.06 -15.00
N PRO A 22 9.36 5.04 -15.29
CA PRO A 22 9.79 4.57 -16.59
C PRO A 22 8.72 3.76 -17.32
N PHE A 23 8.87 3.63 -18.65
CA PHE A 23 7.98 2.83 -19.47
C PHE A 23 8.63 1.51 -19.86
N VAL A 24 7.85 0.45 -19.95
CA VAL A 24 8.21 -0.88 -20.40
C VAL A 24 7.48 -1.21 -21.72
N GLY A 25 8.01 -2.17 -22.48
CA GLY A 25 7.51 -2.48 -23.81
C GLY A 25 8.10 -1.57 -24.90
N THR A 26 7.67 -1.76 -26.15
CA THR A 26 8.20 -1.04 -27.33
C THR A 26 7.10 -0.38 -28.14
N GLY A 27 7.43 0.70 -28.85
CA GLY A 27 6.55 1.38 -29.78
C GLY A 27 5.23 1.85 -29.15
N LYS A 28 4.11 1.47 -29.78
CA LYS A 28 2.75 1.79 -29.32
C LYS A 28 2.30 0.93 -28.12
N ASP A 29 3.09 -0.09 -27.76
CA ASP A 29 2.78 -1.03 -26.67
C ASP A 29 3.42 -0.65 -25.35
N LYS A 30 4.04 0.53 -25.29
CA LYS A 30 4.61 1.07 -24.05
C LYS A 30 3.55 1.29 -23.00
N VAL A 31 3.82 0.79 -21.80
CA VAL A 31 3.03 1.05 -20.59
C VAL A 31 3.95 1.50 -19.46
N SER A 32 3.45 2.28 -18.52
CA SER A 32 4.19 2.62 -17.30
C SER A 32 4.57 1.36 -16.53
N ALA A 33 5.80 1.25 -16.04
CA ALA A 33 6.26 0.15 -15.20
C ALA A 33 5.41 0.03 -13.92
N ALA A 34 5.02 1.16 -13.33
CA ALA A 34 4.12 1.20 -12.18
C ALA A 34 2.74 0.65 -12.55
N HIS A 35 2.15 1.08 -13.68
CA HIS A 35 0.89 0.54 -14.17
C HIS A 35 0.96 -0.96 -14.43
N ALA A 36 2.00 -1.43 -15.12
CA ALA A 36 2.21 -2.84 -15.44
C ALA A 36 2.25 -3.72 -14.18
N THR A 37 2.88 -3.21 -13.11
CA THR A 37 3.00 -3.91 -11.82
C THR A 37 1.70 -3.86 -11.01
N LEU A 38 1.10 -2.68 -10.84
CA LEU A 38 -0.11 -2.48 -10.04
C LEU A 38 -1.34 -3.17 -10.65
N ASN A 39 -1.36 -3.37 -11.97
CA ASN A 39 -2.46 -4.02 -12.67
C ASN A 39 -2.13 -5.43 -13.16
N ARG A 40 -1.14 -6.05 -12.56
CA ARG A 40 -0.76 -7.44 -12.84
C ARG A 40 -1.96 -8.38 -12.72
N ASN A 41 -2.12 -9.27 -13.72
CA ASN A 41 -3.19 -10.26 -13.81
C ASN A 41 -4.63 -9.69 -13.88
N LYS A 42 -4.79 -8.39 -14.15
CA LYS A 42 -6.12 -7.79 -14.35
C LYS A 42 -6.44 -7.68 -15.83
N GLN A 43 -7.68 -7.94 -16.18
CA GLN A 43 -8.24 -7.53 -17.46
C GLN A 43 -8.53 -6.02 -17.44
N SER A 44 -8.42 -5.36 -18.60
CA SER A 44 -8.68 -3.94 -18.75
C SER A 44 -9.78 -3.69 -19.77
N MET A 45 -10.85 -3.00 -19.34
CA MET A 45 -11.98 -2.61 -20.17
C MET A 45 -12.17 -1.10 -20.11
N THR A 46 -12.43 -0.47 -21.25
CA THR A 46 -12.94 0.92 -21.30
C THR A 46 -14.45 0.92 -21.27
N LEU A 47 -15.04 1.80 -20.45
CA LEU A 47 -16.47 2.06 -20.40
C LEU A 47 -16.74 3.46 -19.82
N ASP A 48 -17.42 4.31 -20.56
CA ASP A 48 -17.90 5.58 -20.02
C ASP A 48 -19.18 5.34 -19.22
N LEU A 49 -19.07 5.26 -17.90
CA LEU A 49 -20.20 5.02 -16.99
C LEU A 49 -21.30 6.12 -17.05
N LYS A 50 -21.06 7.22 -17.76
CA LYS A 50 -22.07 8.26 -18.00
C LYS A 50 -22.90 8.01 -19.25
N ASN A 51 -22.47 7.11 -20.12
CA ASN A 51 -23.22 6.73 -21.30
C ASN A 51 -24.41 5.85 -20.89
N ASP A 52 -25.57 6.07 -21.50
CA ASP A 52 -26.82 5.36 -21.17
C ASP A 52 -26.70 3.83 -21.32
N ASN A 53 -25.89 3.38 -22.28
CA ASN A 53 -25.66 1.93 -22.50
C ASN A 53 -24.78 1.28 -21.43
N ALA A 54 -23.97 2.06 -20.71
CA ALA A 54 -23.00 1.53 -19.78
C ALA A 54 -23.67 0.78 -18.61
N LYS A 55 -24.83 1.24 -18.16
CA LYS A 55 -25.56 0.63 -17.06
C LYS A 55 -25.98 -0.81 -17.37
N GLU A 56 -26.48 -1.07 -18.57
CA GLU A 56 -26.85 -2.43 -19.00
C GLU A 56 -25.63 -3.34 -19.05
N ILE A 57 -24.50 -2.84 -19.56
CA ILE A 57 -23.24 -3.59 -19.61
C ILE A 57 -22.80 -3.96 -18.19
N VAL A 58 -22.84 -3.04 -17.22
CA VAL A 58 -22.51 -3.31 -15.82
C VAL A 58 -23.49 -4.34 -15.22
N HIS A 59 -24.78 -4.26 -15.54
CA HIS A 59 -25.77 -5.24 -15.07
C HIS A 59 -25.48 -6.65 -15.59
N LYS A 60 -25.03 -6.80 -16.85
CA LYS A 60 -24.61 -8.09 -17.38
C LYS A 60 -23.33 -8.60 -16.73
N LEU A 61 -22.34 -7.70 -16.48
CA LEU A 61 -21.14 -8.06 -15.76
C LEU A 61 -21.42 -8.62 -14.36
N LEU A 62 -22.44 -8.13 -13.67
CA LEU A 62 -22.84 -8.63 -12.35
C LEU A 62 -23.38 -10.08 -12.35
N GLN A 63 -23.62 -10.68 -13.50
CA GLN A 63 -23.95 -12.10 -13.59
C GLN A 63 -22.70 -12.98 -13.48
N GLU A 64 -21.53 -12.43 -13.83
CA GLU A 64 -20.24 -13.09 -13.80
C GLU A 64 -19.37 -12.66 -12.62
N TYR A 65 -19.53 -11.38 -12.17
CA TYR A 65 -18.78 -10.79 -11.08
C TYR A 65 -19.67 -10.53 -9.87
N ASP A 66 -19.25 -10.97 -8.73
CA ASP A 66 -19.99 -10.90 -7.47
C ASP A 66 -19.39 -9.95 -6.42
N ILE A 67 -18.34 -9.23 -6.84
CA ILE A 67 -17.67 -8.19 -6.03
C ILE A 67 -17.49 -6.95 -6.89
N VAL A 68 -17.93 -5.79 -6.37
CA VAL A 68 -17.68 -4.47 -6.96
C VAL A 68 -16.78 -3.68 -6.02
N ILE A 69 -15.71 -3.09 -6.58
CA ILE A 69 -14.82 -2.16 -5.86
C ILE A 69 -14.82 -0.84 -6.61
N GLU A 70 -15.08 0.25 -5.92
CA GLU A 70 -15.03 1.60 -6.50
C GLU A 70 -14.33 2.58 -5.55
N GLN A 71 -13.82 3.68 -6.10
CA GLN A 71 -13.11 4.72 -5.35
C GLN A 71 -13.59 6.14 -5.74
N PHE A 72 -14.81 6.27 -6.23
CA PHE A 72 -15.38 7.57 -6.57
C PHE A 72 -15.74 8.35 -5.29
N ARG A 73 -15.90 9.66 -5.44
CA ARG A 73 -16.44 10.48 -4.35
C ARG A 73 -17.85 10.03 -3.97
N PRO A 74 -18.26 10.17 -2.70
CA PRO A 74 -19.61 9.84 -2.26
C PRO A 74 -20.70 10.40 -3.17
N GLY A 75 -21.72 9.61 -3.43
CA GLY A 75 -22.86 9.95 -4.28
C GLY A 75 -22.63 9.87 -5.81
N VAL A 76 -21.40 9.63 -6.28
CA VAL A 76 -21.15 9.46 -7.72
C VAL A 76 -21.83 8.21 -8.26
N MET A 77 -21.60 7.06 -7.65
CA MET A 77 -22.21 5.80 -8.08
C MET A 77 -23.75 5.81 -7.96
N GLN A 78 -24.28 6.52 -6.95
CA GLN A 78 -25.73 6.74 -6.83
C GLN A 78 -26.29 7.52 -8.03
N ARG A 79 -25.63 8.61 -8.45
CA ARG A 79 -26.06 9.38 -9.63
C ARG A 79 -25.99 8.57 -10.92
N LEU A 80 -25.10 7.61 -11.01
CA LEU A 80 -24.97 6.68 -12.13
C LEU A 80 -25.98 5.52 -12.05
N GLY A 81 -26.68 5.35 -10.92
CA GLY A 81 -27.56 4.21 -10.66
C GLY A 81 -26.80 2.89 -10.54
N LEU A 82 -25.54 2.97 -10.11
CA LEU A 82 -24.59 1.85 -9.92
C LEU A 82 -24.16 1.73 -8.46
N ASP A 83 -24.91 2.32 -7.52
CA ASP A 83 -24.70 2.18 -6.08
C ASP A 83 -25.14 0.82 -5.57
N PHE A 84 -24.69 0.46 -4.35
CA PHE A 84 -25.03 -0.82 -3.74
C PHE A 84 -26.54 -1.11 -3.72
N ALA A 85 -27.37 -0.14 -3.32
CA ALA A 85 -28.81 -0.34 -3.20
C ALA A 85 -29.49 -0.63 -4.56
N SER A 86 -28.93 -0.09 -5.65
CA SER A 86 -29.39 -0.36 -7.01
C SER A 86 -28.90 -1.74 -7.50
N LEU A 87 -27.62 -2.05 -7.31
CA LEU A 87 -27.00 -3.27 -7.85
C LEU A 87 -27.38 -4.53 -7.02
N GLN A 88 -27.63 -4.40 -5.72
CA GLN A 88 -28.07 -5.51 -4.86
C GLN A 88 -29.41 -6.11 -5.32
N LYS A 89 -30.27 -5.32 -5.96
CA LYS A 89 -31.55 -5.81 -6.52
C LYS A 89 -31.34 -6.79 -7.66
N ILE A 90 -30.21 -6.67 -8.38
CA ILE A 90 -29.81 -7.52 -9.51
C ILE A 90 -29.00 -8.71 -9.02
N GLN A 91 -28.06 -8.44 -8.10
CA GLN A 91 -27.19 -9.45 -7.49
C GLN A 91 -27.29 -9.39 -5.96
N PRO A 92 -28.23 -10.14 -5.34
CA PRO A 92 -28.45 -10.11 -3.89
C PRO A 92 -27.23 -10.53 -3.05
N LYS A 93 -26.30 -11.28 -3.66
CA LYS A 93 -25.06 -11.75 -3.03
C LYS A 93 -23.88 -10.81 -3.27
N LEU A 94 -24.13 -9.63 -3.85
CA LEU A 94 -23.09 -8.66 -4.19
C LEU A 94 -22.34 -8.17 -2.94
N ILE A 95 -21.01 -8.26 -2.96
CA ILE A 95 -20.14 -7.53 -2.05
C ILE A 95 -19.73 -6.24 -2.77
N TYR A 96 -20.05 -5.11 -2.15
CA TYR A 96 -19.79 -3.80 -2.73
C TYR A 96 -18.86 -3.01 -1.81
N CYS A 97 -17.65 -2.69 -2.27
CA CYS A 97 -16.62 -2.00 -1.50
C CYS A 97 -16.35 -0.60 -2.07
N SER A 98 -16.67 0.42 -1.30
CA SER A 98 -16.30 1.82 -1.57
C SER A 98 -15.04 2.18 -0.78
N ILE A 99 -14.00 2.64 -1.47
CA ILE A 99 -12.74 3.09 -0.84
C ILE A 99 -12.65 4.61 -1.04
N THR A 100 -12.66 5.37 0.05
CA THR A 100 -12.61 6.84 -0.01
C THR A 100 -11.66 7.42 1.03
N GLY A 101 -11.31 8.69 0.88
CA GLY A 101 -10.43 9.38 1.83
C GLY A 101 -10.99 9.47 3.24
N TYR A 102 -12.29 9.82 3.34
CA TYR A 102 -12.92 10.15 4.61
C TYR A 102 -14.21 9.36 4.88
N GLY A 103 -14.45 8.26 4.15
CA GLY A 103 -15.67 7.46 4.26
C GLY A 103 -16.86 8.05 3.50
N GLN A 104 -17.96 7.31 3.48
CA GLN A 104 -19.22 7.67 2.83
C GLN A 104 -20.11 8.56 3.71
N THR A 105 -19.77 8.71 4.99
CA THR A 105 -20.49 9.47 5.98
C THR A 105 -19.58 10.49 6.69
N GLY A 106 -20.13 11.24 7.64
CA GLY A 106 -19.35 12.21 8.40
C GLY A 106 -19.15 13.57 7.69
N PRO A 107 -18.61 14.55 8.43
CA PRO A 107 -18.53 15.94 7.97
C PRO A 107 -17.52 16.18 6.83
N LEU A 108 -16.58 15.25 6.63
CA LEU A 108 -15.52 15.39 5.62
C LEU A 108 -15.74 14.53 4.37
N LYS A 109 -16.85 13.79 4.26
CA LYS A 109 -17.11 12.83 3.17
C LYS A 109 -16.92 13.41 1.75
N ASP A 110 -17.23 14.69 1.57
CA ASP A 110 -17.15 15.37 0.27
C ASP A 110 -15.81 16.11 0.05
N ARG A 111 -14.89 16.04 1.06
CA ARG A 111 -13.61 16.74 1.00
C ARG A 111 -12.60 16.00 0.12
N ALA A 112 -11.80 16.73 -0.62
CA ALA A 112 -10.66 16.20 -1.36
C ALA A 112 -9.48 15.94 -0.40
N GLY A 113 -8.72 14.90 -0.66
CA GLY A 113 -7.50 14.57 0.07
C GLY A 113 -6.66 13.55 -0.66
N HIS A 114 -5.42 13.43 -0.23
CA HIS A 114 -4.47 12.41 -0.61
C HIS A 114 -3.86 11.80 0.67
N ASP A 115 -3.09 10.76 0.53
CA ASP A 115 -2.43 10.01 1.60
C ASP A 115 -1.94 10.88 2.78
N ILE A 116 -1.13 11.89 2.47
CA ILE A 116 -0.58 12.82 3.47
C ILE A 116 -1.65 13.53 4.30
N ASN A 117 -2.82 13.85 3.70
CA ASN A 117 -3.91 14.51 4.41
C ASN A 117 -4.61 13.57 5.39
N TYR A 118 -4.73 12.28 5.04
CA TYR A 118 -5.32 11.27 5.91
C TYR A 118 -4.41 10.95 7.08
N LEU A 119 -3.09 10.85 6.85
CA LEU A 119 -2.09 10.70 7.90
C LEU A 119 -2.05 11.90 8.86
N ALA A 120 -2.15 13.12 8.33
CA ALA A 120 -2.16 14.32 9.14
C ALA A 120 -3.42 14.41 10.02
N LEU A 121 -4.60 14.17 9.43
CA LEU A 121 -5.86 14.25 10.16
C LEU A 121 -6.02 13.16 11.22
N SER A 122 -5.51 11.96 10.96
CA SER A 122 -5.56 10.84 11.92
C SER A 122 -4.66 11.01 13.15
N GLY A 123 -3.83 12.03 13.17
CA GLY A 123 -2.84 12.24 14.24
C GLY A 123 -1.55 11.42 14.06
N LEU A 124 -1.50 10.45 13.14
CA LEU A 124 -0.32 9.60 12.95
C LEU A 124 0.92 10.40 12.57
N ALA A 125 0.77 11.48 11.80
CA ALA A 125 1.88 12.38 11.44
C ALA A 125 2.38 13.23 12.60
N SER A 126 1.60 13.44 13.67
CA SER A 126 1.95 14.36 14.77
C SER A 126 3.13 13.87 15.62
N PHE A 127 3.43 12.57 15.58
CA PHE A 127 4.58 11.96 16.29
C PHE A 127 5.50 11.17 15.36
N SER A 128 5.29 11.24 14.04
CA SER A 128 6.15 10.63 13.01
C SER A 128 7.07 11.70 12.43
N GLY A 129 8.27 11.85 13.02
CA GLY A 129 9.21 12.90 12.60
C GLY A 129 10.29 13.20 13.63
N ARG A 130 10.78 14.43 13.59
CA ARG A 130 11.81 14.96 14.50
C ARG A 130 11.33 16.26 15.12
N ALA A 131 11.72 16.49 16.36
CA ALA A 131 11.35 17.72 17.08
C ALA A 131 11.83 18.98 16.35
N GLU A 132 13.01 18.90 15.72
CA GLU A 132 13.65 20.02 15.02
C GLU A 132 13.04 20.33 13.65
N THR A 133 12.46 19.32 12.98
CA THR A 133 11.98 19.44 11.58
C THR A 133 10.48 19.22 11.43
N GLY A 134 9.81 18.69 12.45
CA GLY A 134 8.41 18.30 12.38
C GLY A 134 8.16 16.97 11.66
N PRO A 135 6.96 16.79 11.10
CA PRO A 135 6.58 15.54 10.44
C PRO A 135 7.42 15.24 9.23
N VAL A 136 7.71 13.94 8.99
CA VAL A 136 8.44 13.46 7.81
C VAL A 136 7.52 12.69 6.86
N LEU A 137 7.85 12.73 5.56
CA LEU A 137 7.15 11.93 4.56
C LEU A 137 7.64 10.47 4.60
N SER A 138 6.72 9.54 4.51
CA SER A 138 7.04 8.11 4.55
C SER A 138 7.70 7.55 3.28
N GLY A 139 7.78 8.30 2.19
CA GLY A 139 8.28 7.80 0.91
C GLY A 139 7.35 6.82 0.18
N THR A 140 6.30 6.34 0.83
CA THR A 140 5.21 5.53 0.25
C THR A 140 3.87 5.91 0.85
N GLN A 141 2.79 5.52 0.20
CA GLN A 141 1.42 5.88 0.59
C GLN A 141 0.91 4.93 1.68
N ILE A 142 1.09 5.26 2.94
CA ILE A 142 0.67 4.41 4.07
C ILE A 142 -0.85 4.38 4.21
N ALA A 143 -1.52 5.53 4.15
CA ALA A 143 -2.97 5.59 4.28
C ALA A 143 -3.68 4.97 3.07
N ASP A 144 -3.20 5.17 1.85
CA ASP A 144 -3.78 4.59 0.64
C ASP A 144 -3.57 3.07 0.58
N ILE A 145 -2.39 2.58 0.96
CA ILE A 145 -2.03 1.16 0.86
C ILE A 145 -2.50 0.39 2.09
N ALA A 146 -1.96 0.70 3.28
CA ALA A 146 -2.32 -0.02 4.50
C ALA A 146 -3.74 0.34 4.95
N GLY A 147 -4.10 1.63 4.88
CA GLY A 147 -5.44 2.11 5.25
C GLY A 147 -6.51 1.73 4.23
N GLY A 148 -6.32 2.06 2.96
CA GLY A 148 -7.29 1.80 1.91
C GLY A 148 -7.25 0.37 1.41
N SER A 149 -6.20 0.03 0.66
CA SER A 149 -6.15 -1.23 -0.10
C SER A 149 -6.15 -2.48 0.78
N HIS A 150 -5.33 -2.53 1.84
CA HIS A 150 -5.27 -3.71 2.72
C HIS A 150 -6.56 -3.87 3.54
N HIS A 151 -7.12 -2.78 4.10
CA HIS A 151 -8.39 -2.85 4.82
C HIS A 151 -9.54 -3.25 3.92
N ALA A 152 -9.58 -2.76 2.66
CA ALA A 152 -10.58 -3.18 1.68
C ALA A 152 -10.49 -4.68 1.40
N VAL A 153 -9.29 -5.21 1.17
CA VAL A 153 -9.09 -6.65 0.94
C VAL A 153 -9.49 -7.47 2.17
N MET A 154 -9.10 -7.06 3.39
CA MET A 154 -9.51 -7.75 4.62
C MET A 154 -11.03 -7.76 4.79
N ALA A 155 -11.70 -6.61 4.57
CA ALA A 155 -13.14 -6.50 4.67
C ALA A 155 -13.86 -7.34 3.61
N ILE A 156 -13.38 -7.34 2.36
CA ILE A 156 -13.92 -8.18 1.29
C ILE A 156 -13.78 -9.66 1.64
N MET A 157 -12.62 -10.10 2.15
CA MET A 157 -12.42 -11.50 2.55
C MET A 157 -13.37 -11.90 3.69
N ALA A 158 -13.54 -11.05 4.69
CA ALA A 158 -14.49 -11.26 5.78
C ALA A 158 -15.95 -11.37 5.24
N ALA A 159 -16.32 -10.48 4.32
CA ALA A 159 -17.63 -10.49 3.68
C ALA A 159 -17.85 -11.75 2.81
N VAL A 160 -16.81 -12.24 2.13
CA VAL A 160 -16.89 -13.52 1.37
C VAL A 160 -17.12 -14.70 2.32
N ILE A 161 -16.42 -14.74 3.45
CA ILE A 161 -16.62 -15.79 4.47
C ILE A 161 -18.04 -15.72 5.05
N GLU A 162 -18.49 -14.54 5.44
CA GLU A 162 -19.84 -14.35 5.98
C GLU A 162 -20.92 -14.72 4.95
N ARG A 163 -20.77 -14.30 3.70
CA ARG A 163 -21.68 -14.64 2.60
C ARG A 163 -21.85 -16.14 2.42
N SER A 164 -20.81 -16.93 2.68
CA SER A 164 -20.87 -18.39 2.56
C SER A 164 -21.86 -19.03 3.55
N SER A 165 -22.11 -18.38 4.68
CA SER A 165 -23.06 -18.83 5.71
C SER A 165 -24.41 -18.10 5.65
N SER A 166 -24.41 -16.79 5.44
CA SER A 166 -25.64 -15.97 5.41
C SER A 166 -26.37 -16.01 4.06
N GLY A 167 -25.66 -16.29 2.97
CA GLY A 167 -26.15 -16.20 1.60
C GLY A 167 -26.34 -14.78 1.07
N ASN A 168 -26.03 -13.74 1.87
CA ASN A 168 -26.28 -12.34 1.53
C ASN A 168 -24.99 -11.60 1.18
N GLY A 169 -25.10 -10.64 0.24
CA GLY A 169 -24.06 -9.67 -0.04
C GLY A 169 -23.97 -8.59 1.03
N GLN A 170 -22.93 -7.73 0.94
CA GLN A 170 -22.64 -6.73 1.94
C GLN A 170 -22.08 -5.45 1.33
N TYR A 171 -22.42 -4.30 1.91
CA TYR A 171 -21.80 -3.01 1.61
C TYR A 171 -20.63 -2.75 2.56
N LEU A 172 -19.48 -2.36 2.02
CA LEU A 172 -18.25 -2.09 2.76
C LEU A 172 -17.81 -0.65 2.48
N ASP A 173 -17.85 0.18 3.51
CA ASP A 173 -17.34 1.56 3.49
C ASP A 173 -15.93 1.60 4.09
N ILE A 174 -14.92 1.81 3.26
CA ILE A 174 -13.52 1.86 3.66
C ILE A 174 -13.04 3.31 3.60
N SER A 175 -12.81 3.88 4.77
CA SER A 175 -12.26 5.22 4.95
C SER A 175 -10.75 5.14 5.21
N MET A 176 -9.94 5.74 4.35
CA MET A 176 -8.49 5.76 4.51
C MET A 176 -8.06 6.54 5.78
N SER A 177 -8.78 7.59 6.15
CA SER A 177 -8.50 8.34 7.38
C SER A 177 -8.83 7.56 8.65
N ASP A 178 -9.94 6.80 8.66
CA ASP A 178 -10.31 5.98 9.81
C ASP A 178 -9.32 4.83 10.01
N ALA A 179 -8.93 4.21 8.90
CA ALA A 179 -7.92 3.15 8.93
C ALA A 179 -6.55 3.70 9.36
N ALA A 180 -6.15 4.90 8.91
CA ALA A 180 -4.92 5.55 9.39
C ALA A 180 -4.96 5.83 10.90
N LEU A 181 -6.12 6.26 11.43
CA LEU A 181 -6.31 6.41 12.88
C LEU A 181 -6.18 5.05 13.59
N ALA A 182 -6.77 3.99 13.05
CA ALA A 182 -6.68 2.64 13.61
C ALA A 182 -5.24 2.09 13.61
N LEU A 183 -4.39 2.45 12.65
CA LEU A 183 -2.98 2.08 12.63
C LEU A 183 -2.20 2.67 13.82
N SER A 184 -2.66 3.76 14.42
CA SER A 184 -2.02 4.39 15.60
C SER A 184 -2.49 3.81 16.94
N THR A 185 -3.20 2.68 16.96
CA THR A 185 -3.87 2.12 18.16
C THR A 185 -2.95 2.00 19.36
N MET A 186 -1.68 1.62 19.23
CA MET A 186 -0.77 1.44 20.36
C MET A 186 -0.55 2.74 21.13
N PHE A 187 -0.13 3.80 20.45
CA PHE A 187 0.11 5.11 21.08
C PHE A 187 -1.19 5.88 21.28
N GLY A 188 -2.16 5.72 20.40
CA GLY A 188 -3.49 6.28 20.54
C GLY A 188 -4.22 5.79 21.79
N ALA A 189 -4.08 4.53 22.16
CA ALA A 189 -4.65 4.01 23.41
C ALA A 189 -4.03 4.68 24.64
N SER A 190 -2.70 4.90 24.63
CA SER A 190 -2.03 5.63 25.69
C SER A 190 -2.52 7.08 25.79
N ALA A 191 -2.63 7.77 24.66
CA ALA A 191 -3.12 9.14 24.59
C ALA A 191 -4.56 9.27 25.11
N LEU A 192 -5.44 8.35 24.68
CA LEU A 192 -6.85 8.32 25.14
C LEU A 192 -6.99 8.16 26.66
N VAL A 193 -6.13 7.35 27.29
CA VAL A 193 -6.20 7.08 28.72
C VAL A 193 -5.50 8.16 29.54
N SER A 194 -4.34 8.61 29.08
CA SER A 194 -3.52 9.59 29.84
C SER A 194 -3.90 11.05 29.57
N GLY A 195 -4.56 11.33 28.46
CA GLY A 195 -4.80 12.69 27.97
C GLY A 195 -3.52 13.41 27.49
N LYS A 196 -2.44 12.66 27.25
CA LYS A 196 -1.15 13.21 26.79
C LYS A 196 -0.87 12.74 25.37
N ASP A 197 -0.57 13.67 24.47
CA ASP A 197 -0.19 13.36 23.10
C ASP A 197 1.23 12.80 23.03
N PRO A 198 1.47 11.77 22.18
CA PRO A 198 2.82 11.30 21.89
C PRO A 198 3.65 12.40 21.23
N GLN A 199 4.93 12.48 21.56
CA GLN A 199 5.85 13.52 21.08
C GLN A 199 6.90 12.93 20.16
N TYR A 200 7.52 13.76 19.31
CA TYR A 200 8.64 13.33 18.45
C TYR A 200 9.83 12.89 19.29
N GLY A 201 10.29 11.66 19.04
CA GLY A 201 11.49 11.12 19.66
C GLY A 201 11.37 10.73 21.14
N GLU A 202 10.19 10.87 21.73
CA GLU A 202 9.96 10.53 23.15
C GLU A 202 9.29 9.16 23.33
N GLU A 203 8.67 8.65 22.27
CA GLU A 203 8.04 7.34 22.32
C GLU A 203 9.05 6.22 21.99
N MET A 204 8.77 5.02 22.46
CA MET A 204 9.63 3.85 22.27
C MET A 204 9.99 3.59 20.79
N LEU A 205 9.07 3.87 19.86
CA LEU A 205 9.20 3.49 18.44
C LEU A 205 9.32 4.69 17.48
N ASN A 206 9.62 5.89 17.96
CA ASN A 206 9.64 7.08 17.10
C ASN A 206 10.92 7.94 17.18
N GLY A 207 12.05 7.33 17.50
CA GLY A 207 13.34 8.05 17.58
C GLY A 207 14.01 8.01 18.94
N GLY A 208 13.58 7.10 19.81
CA GLY A 208 14.24 6.82 21.10
C GLY A 208 15.65 6.27 20.95
N LEU A 209 16.33 6.07 22.06
CA LEU A 209 17.75 5.65 22.10
C LEU A 209 18.05 4.40 21.26
N PHE A 210 17.26 3.35 21.42
CA PHE A 210 17.46 2.07 20.76
C PHE A 210 16.47 1.81 19.60
N TYR A 211 15.83 2.87 19.09
CA TYR A 211 14.92 2.79 17.98
C TYR A 211 15.04 4.02 17.08
N ASP A 212 16.14 4.09 16.32
CA ASP A 212 16.42 5.22 15.44
C ASP A 212 17.36 4.86 14.29
N TYR A 213 17.60 5.82 13.38
CA TYR A 213 18.58 5.75 12.32
C TYR A 213 19.85 6.50 12.72
N TYR A 214 21.01 5.89 12.48
CA TYR A 214 22.31 6.42 12.80
C TYR A 214 23.19 6.51 11.55
N GLU A 215 23.80 7.69 11.34
CA GLU A 215 24.63 7.97 10.18
C GLU A 215 26.02 7.34 10.31
N THR A 216 26.49 6.71 9.22
CA THR A 216 27.81 6.09 9.10
C THR A 216 28.84 7.07 8.52
N ALA A 217 30.14 6.73 8.52
CA ALA A 217 31.23 7.58 8.01
C ALA A 217 31.04 7.98 6.52
N ASP A 218 30.39 7.13 5.74
CA ASP A 218 30.09 7.33 4.31
C ASP A 218 28.71 7.93 4.05
N GLN A 219 28.12 8.60 5.05
CA GLN A 219 26.82 9.28 4.99
C GLN A 219 25.65 8.34 4.62
N ARG A 220 25.80 7.06 4.90
CA ARG A 220 24.73 6.08 4.85
C ARG A 220 24.12 5.94 6.26
N HIS A 221 23.14 5.05 6.41
CA HIS A 221 22.45 4.90 7.69
C HIS A 221 22.31 3.44 8.09
N LEU A 222 22.40 3.19 9.40
CA LEU A 222 21.94 1.96 10.06
C LEU A 222 20.63 2.25 10.78
N SER A 223 19.72 1.31 10.75
CA SER A 223 18.58 1.26 11.68
C SER A 223 18.99 0.47 12.92
N ILE A 224 18.71 0.99 14.09
CA ILE A 224 18.89 0.31 15.37
C ILE A 224 17.50 0.14 15.98
N GLY A 225 17.12 -1.12 16.27
CA GLY A 225 15.88 -1.49 16.92
C GLY A 225 16.10 -2.37 18.16
N SER A 226 17.20 -2.13 18.89
CA SER A 226 17.69 -2.97 20.00
C SER A 226 16.93 -2.72 21.31
N LEU A 227 15.60 -2.84 21.30
CA LEU A 227 14.74 -2.48 22.44
C LEU A 227 14.89 -3.44 23.64
N GLU A 228 15.05 -4.74 23.40
CA GLU A 228 15.18 -5.72 24.44
C GLU A 228 16.59 -5.69 25.06
N PRO A 229 16.72 -5.90 26.38
CA PRO A 229 18.03 -5.81 27.06
C PRO A 229 19.12 -6.70 26.47
N VAL A 230 18.78 -7.85 25.94
CA VAL A 230 19.75 -8.77 25.31
C VAL A 230 20.34 -8.17 24.03
N PHE A 231 19.52 -7.55 23.18
CA PHE A 231 19.97 -6.92 21.94
C PHE A 231 20.73 -5.61 22.22
N ALA A 232 20.23 -4.81 23.17
CA ALA A 232 20.95 -3.61 23.62
C ALA A 232 22.35 -3.95 24.18
N ALA A 233 22.47 -5.01 24.97
CA ALA A 233 23.77 -5.45 25.48
C ALA A 233 24.73 -5.90 24.36
N GLN A 234 24.24 -6.60 23.35
CA GLN A 234 25.04 -7.02 22.19
C GLN A 234 25.45 -5.83 21.32
N LEU A 235 24.54 -4.88 21.11
CA LEU A 235 24.84 -3.61 20.43
C LEU A 235 25.98 -2.86 21.13
N LEU A 236 25.85 -2.64 22.45
CA LEU A 236 26.86 -1.90 23.22
C LEU A 236 28.20 -2.61 23.25
N ALA A 237 28.22 -3.95 23.34
CA ALA A 237 29.45 -4.74 23.28
C ALA A 237 30.14 -4.58 21.92
N LEU A 238 29.41 -4.67 20.81
CA LEU A 238 29.97 -4.51 19.47
C LEU A 238 30.49 -3.08 19.21
N LEU A 239 29.83 -2.09 19.82
CA LEU A 239 30.25 -0.69 19.73
C LEU A 239 31.33 -0.31 20.74
N GLU A 240 31.82 -1.25 21.60
CA GLU A 240 32.79 -0.97 22.66
C GLU A 240 32.27 0.10 23.65
N LEU A 241 30.99 -0.02 24.04
CA LEU A 241 30.29 0.88 24.94
C LEU A 241 29.74 0.12 26.17
N GLU A 242 30.40 -0.96 26.60
CA GLU A 242 29.92 -1.81 27.70
C GLU A 242 29.80 -1.05 29.04
N ASP A 243 30.60 -0.03 29.25
CA ASP A 243 30.53 0.83 30.46
C ASP A 243 29.16 1.51 30.64
N TRP A 244 28.34 1.53 29.58
CA TRP A 244 26.98 2.08 29.62
C TRP A 244 25.92 1.07 30.11
N LYS A 245 26.23 -0.22 30.27
CA LYS A 245 25.26 -1.26 30.62
C LYS A 245 24.50 -0.93 31.92
N ASP A 246 25.21 -0.46 32.92
CA ASP A 246 24.59 -0.13 34.22
C ASP A 246 23.76 1.16 34.18
N ARG A 247 23.92 1.96 33.12
CA ARG A 247 23.23 3.23 32.92
C ARG A 247 22.03 3.14 31.98
N ILE A 248 21.79 2.01 31.31
CA ILE A 248 20.63 1.80 30.43
C ILE A 248 19.31 1.96 31.22
N ALA A 249 19.30 1.54 32.49
CA ALA A 249 18.13 1.65 33.35
C ALA A 249 17.80 3.10 33.78
N ASP A 250 18.75 4.04 33.60
CA ASP A 250 18.51 5.44 33.87
C ASP A 250 17.73 6.09 32.71
N GLN A 251 16.44 6.30 32.94
CA GLN A 251 15.52 6.90 31.97
C GLN A 251 15.58 8.43 31.98
N SER A 252 16.55 9.04 32.66
CA SER A 252 16.71 10.49 32.60
C SER A 252 17.06 10.94 31.16
N LEU A 253 16.44 12.02 30.72
CA LEU A 253 16.65 12.57 29.36
C LEU A 253 18.14 12.83 29.10
N ALA A 254 18.87 13.33 30.11
CA ALA A 254 20.31 13.60 29.99
C ALA A 254 21.12 12.33 29.71
N THR A 255 20.88 11.24 30.44
CA THR A 255 21.56 9.95 30.21
C THR A 255 21.23 9.35 28.86
N GLN A 256 19.95 9.40 28.47
CA GLN A 256 19.49 8.91 27.19
C GLN A 256 20.15 9.68 26.00
N GLN A 257 20.22 10.99 26.09
CA GLN A 257 20.88 11.84 25.09
C GLN A 257 22.39 11.59 25.02
N GLN A 258 23.07 11.43 26.17
CA GLN A 258 24.50 11.12 26.20
C GLN A 258 24.81 9.76 25.55
N LEU A 259 24.03 8.74 25.86
CA LEU A 259 24.24 7.41 25.26
C LEU A 259 23.91 7.41 23.76
N LYS A 260 22.84 8.10 23.35
CA LYS A 260 22.50 8.28 21.95
C LYS A 260 23.64 8.96 21.16
N ALA A 261 24.26 10.00 21.74
CA ALA A 261 25.43 10.66 21.18
C ALA A 261 26.63 9.68 21.07
N ALA A 262 26.93 8.92 22.14
CA ALA A 262 28.03 7.95 22.12
C ALA A 262 27.84 6.87 21.06
N ILE A 263 26.61 6.35 20.89
CA ILE A 263 26.28 5.40 19.79
C ILE A 263 26.51 6.06 18.42
N SER A 264 26.01 7.29 18.26
CA SER A 264 26.16 8.05 17.00
C SER A 264 27.65 8.26 16.65
N ASP A 265 28.46 8.66 17.63
CA ASP A 265 29.89 8.89 17.42
C ASP A 265 30.62 7.60 17.03
N LYS A 266 30.27 6.47 17.64
CA LYS A 266 30.84 5.16 17.27
C LYS A 266 30.41 4.73 15.86
N ILE A 267 29.14 4.86 15.51
CA ILE A 267 28.63 4.50 14.17
C ILE A 267 29.30 5.33 13.09
N LYS A 268 29.56 6.61 13.33
CA LYS A 268 30.27 7.52 12.39
C LYS A 268 31.75 7.17 12.15
N THR A 269 32.32 6.25 12.89
CA THR A 269 33.74 5.86 12.70
C THR A 269 33.99 4.94 11.52
N GLN A 270 32.96 4.27 10.99
CA GLN A 270 33.12 3.27 9.94
C GLN A 270 32.05 3.41 8.85
N SER A 271 32.34 2.85 7.66
CA SER A 271 31.40 2.78 6.55
C SER A 271 30.25 1.81 6.82
N LEU A 272 29.15 1.96 6.09
CA LEU A 272 28.01 1.03 6.15
C LEU A 272 28.45 -0.41 5.92
N SER A 273 29.28 -0.66 4.90
CA SER A 273 29.74 -2.02 4.57
C SER A 273 30.55 -2.66 5.72
N SER A 274 31.41 -1.87 6.36
CA SER A 274 32.16 -2.36 7.53
C SER A 274 31.25 -2.72 8.70
N TRP A 275 30.21 -1.93 8.95
CA TRP A 275 29.20 -2.24 9.96
C TRP A 275 28.35 -3.47 9.61
N GLN A 276 27.95 -3.62 8.35
CA GLN A 276 27.24 -4.82 7.89
C GLN A 276 28.03 -6.12 8.18
N GLU A 277 29.34 -6.13 7.89
CA GLU A 277 30.19 -7.29 8.16
C GLU A 277 30.28 -7.62 9.67
N LYS A 278 30.27 -6.61 10.53
CA LYS A 278 30.31 -6.78 11.98
C LYS A 278 28.95 -7.24 12.53
N PHE A 279 27.87 -6.56 12.17
CA PHE A 279 26.54 -6.89 12.64
C PHE A 279 26.02 -8.21 12.08
N ALA A 280 26.46 -8.67 10.92
CA ALA A 280 26.12 -10.00 10.40
C ALA A 280 26.50 -11.16 11.34
N LYS A 281 27.36 -10.93 12.35
CA LYS A 281 27.83 -11.92 13.31
C LYS A 281 27.14 -11.81 14.68
N VAL A 282 26.26 -10.84 14.85
CA VAL A 282 25.66 -10.48 16.14
C VAL A 282 24.17 -10.21 15.94
N ASP A 283 23.35 -10.83 16.79
CA ASP A 283 21.90 -10.59 16.77
C ASP A 283 21.56 -9.39 17.67
N ALA A 284 21.66 -8.17 17.11
CA ALA A 284 21.48 -6.92 17.82
C ALA A 284 20.35 -6.06 17.28
N CYS A 285 19.47 -6.59 16.44
CA CYS A 285 18.40 -5.84 15.77
C CYS A 285 18.92 -4.58 15.05
N VAL A 286 19.99 -4.74 14.27
CA VAL A 286 20.62 -3.66 13.50
C VAL A 286 20.68 -4.06 12.04
N GLU A 287 20.13 -3.19 11.17
CA GLU A 287 20.10 -3.44 9.72
C GLU A 287 20.54 -2.20 8.93
N PRO A 288 21.15 -2.36 7.75
CA PRO A 288 21.47 -1.24 6.88
C PRO A 288 20.21 -0.63 6.27
N VAL A 289 20.19 0.69 6.11
CA VAL A 289 19.20 1.35 5.25
C VAL A 289 19.64 1.19 3.79
N LEU A 290 19.11 0.19 3.12
CA LEU A 290 19.40 -0.14 1.73
C LEU A 290 18.68 0.80 0.77
N THR A 291 19.30 1.10 -0.37
CA THR A 291 18.59 1.63 -1.54
C THR A 291 17.68 0.55 -2.12
N MET A 292 16.70 0.95 -2.96
CA MET A 292 15.82 -0.03 -3.62
C MET A 292 16.60 -1.04 -4.46
N ASN A 293 17.63 -0.60 -5.19
CA ASN A 293 18.44 -1.50 -6.01
C ASN A 293 19.26 -2.49 -5.17
N GLU A 294 19.80 -2.05 -4.04
CA GLU A 294 20.47 -2.93 -3.08
C GLU A 294 19.49 -3.95 -2.48
N ALA A 295 18.28 -3.50 -2.11
CA ALA A 295 17.25 -4.40 -1.61
C ALA A 295 16.82 -5.44 -2.65
N PHE A 296 16.69 -5.07 -3.93
CA PHE A 296 16.34 -6.01 -5.00
C PHE A 296 17.40 -7.11 -5.22
N SER A 297 18.65 -6.82 -4.94
CA SER A 297 19.77 -7.76 -5.05
C SER A 297 20.16 -8.42 -3.72
N HIS A 298 19.52 -8.03 -2.61
CA HIS A 298 19.84 -8.58 -1.29
C HIS A 298 19.49 -10.08 -1.22
N PRO A 299 20.40 -10.95 -0.76
CA PRO A 299 20.22 -12.40 -0.76
C PRO A 299 18.90 -12.86 -0.11
N HIS A 300 18.49 -12.22 0.98
CA HIS A 300 17.23 -12.52 1.65
C HIS A 300 16.01 -12.37 0.73
N PHE A 301 15.92 -11.27 -0.03
CA PHE A 301 14.79 -11.04 -0.94
C PHE A 301 14.87 -11.87 -2.20
N VAL A 302 16.07 -12.14 -2.71
CA VAL A 302 16.30 -13.01 -3.85
C VAL A 302 15.89 -14.45 -3.51
N GLU A 303 16.36 -15.01 -2.40
CA GLU A 303 16.02 -16.37 -1.96
C GLU A 303 14.51 -16.52 -1.67
N ARG A 304 13.88 -15.48 -1.14
CA ARG A 304 12.44 -15.46 -0.91
C ARG A 304 11.61 -15.23 -2.16
N GLY A 305 12.23 -15.05 -3.32
CA GLY A 305 11.55 -14.85 -4.61
C GLY A 305 10.73 -13.55 -4.64
N MET A 306 11.22 -12.48 -3.99
CA MET A 306 10.52 -11.20 -3.93
C MET A 306 10.64 -10.38 -5.21
N ILE A 307 11.53 -10.76 -6.12
CA ILE A 307 11.63 -10.22 -7.47
C ILE A 307 11.19 -11.30 -8.44
N THR A 308 10.30 -10.96 -9.35
CA THR A 308 9.70 -11.88 -10.33
C THR A 308 9.67 -11.24 -11.72
N GLN A 309 9.37 -12.05 -12.72
CA GLN A 309 9.09 -11.61 -14.08
C GLN A 309 7.58 -11.70 -14.33
N ALA A 310 7.02 -10.70 -14.98
CA ALA A 310 5.69 -10.75 -15.55
C ALA A 310 5.80 -10.65 -17.08
N VAL A 311 4.91 -11.31 -17.80
CA VAL A 311 4.92 -11.32 -19.27
C VAL A 311 3.91 -10.29 -19.78
N ASP A 312 4.34 -9.44 -20.71
CA ASP A 312 3.45 -8.48 -21.38
C ASP A 312 2.66 -9.14 -22.53
N GLY A 313 1.84 -8.35 -23.24
CA GLY A 313 1.05 -8.85 -24.38
C GLY A 313 1.87 -9.29 -25.61
N ASN A 314 3.18 -9.08 -25.61
CA ASN A 314 4.11 -9.46 -26.68
C ASN A 314 5.15 -10.49 -26.20
N ASP A 315 4.87 -11.17 -25.09
CA ASP A 315 5.74 -12.17 -24.45
C ASP A 315 7.10 -11.63 -23.95
N ASN A 316 7.21 -10.30 -23.74
CA ASN A 316 8.41 -9.74 -23.12
C ASN A 316 8.33 -9.87 -21.61
N GLU A 317 9.45 -10.26 -21.00
CA GLU A 317 9.58 -10.31 -19.53
C GLU A 317 9.82 -8.91 -18.95
N ILE A 318 9.04 -8.57 -17.93
CA ILE A 318 9.12 -7.30 -17.20
C ILE A 318 9.38 -7.60 -15.73
N PRO A 319 10.51 -7.15 -15.17
CA PRO A 319 10.82 -7.35 -13.76
C PRO A 319 9.80 -6.61 -12.89
N GLN A 320 9.33 -7.29 -11.84
CA GLN A 320 8.34 -6.75 -10.90
C GLN A 320 8.63 -7.20 -9.47
N ILE A 321 8.20 -6.40 -8.49
CA ILE A 321 8.14 -6.84 -7.10
C ILE A 321 7.05 -7.91 -6.99
N ASN A 322 7.38 -9.06 -6.40
CA ASN A 322 6.46 -10.17 -6.24
C ASN A 322 5.48 -9.93 -5.08
N SER A 323 4.48 -10.80 -4.97
CA SER A 323 3.53 -10.78 -3.87
C SER A 323 4.22 -11.10 -2.53
N ALA A 324 3.86 -10.36 -1.48
CA ALA A 324 4.24 -10.70 -0.12
C ALA A 324 3.57 -12.01 0.37
N LEU A 325 2.47 -12.43 -0.27
CA LEU A 325 1.73 -13.64 0.08
C LEU A 325 2.42 -14.88 -0.54
N PRO A 326 2.96 -15.83 0.25
CA PRO A 326 3.79 -16.93 -0.27
C PRO A 326 3.10 -17.81 -1.32
N PHE A 327 1.80 -18.08 -1.16
CA PHE A 327 1.02 -18.91 -2.08
C PHE A 327 0.77 -18.26 -3.45
N GLN A 328 1.09 -16.97 -3.61
CA GLN A 328 0.98 -16.24 -4.88
C GLN A 328 2.30 -16.14 -5.65
N ARG A 329 3.43 -16.44 -5.01
CA ARG A 329 4.77 -16.19 -5.59
C ARG A 329 5.12 -17.11 -6.76
N GLN A 330 4.53 -18.28 -6.84
CA GLN A 330 4.84 -19.30 -7.85
C GLN A 330 3.98 -19.17 -9.11
N ASN A 331 3.05 -18.24 -9.16
CA ASN A 331 2.17 -18.05 -10.31
C ASN A 331 2.90 -17.33 -11.45
N THR A 332 2.62 -17.75 -12.68
CA THR A 332 2.97 -16.95 -13.85
C THR A 332 2.15 -15.66 -13.85
N HIS A 333 2.82 -14.55 -13.98
CA HIS A 333 2.18 -13.24 -13.93
C HIS A 333 2.10 -12.61 -15.32
N ARG A 334 0.95 -12.03 -15.64
CA ARG A 334 0.78 -11.15 -16.78
C ARG A 334 0.87 -9.70 -16.32
N ALA A 335 1.70 -8.91 -16.97
CA ALA A 335 1.81 -7.48 -16.72
C ALA A 335 0.48 -6.78 -17.06
N GLY A 336 0.15 -5.71 -16.32
CA GLY A 336 -1.02 -4.90 -16.66
C GLY A 336 -0.93 -4.33 -18.08
N GLY A 337 -1.95 -4.61 -18.87
CA GLY A 337 -2.00 -4.25 -20.28
C GLY A 337 -2.39 -2.78 -20.53
N LYS A 338 -2.52 -2.43 -21.80
CA LYS A 338 -3.01 -1.12 -22.24
C LYS A 338 -4.45 -0.88 -21.79
N LEU A 339 -4.82 0.38 -21.80
CA LEU A 339 -6.20 0.80 -21.58
C LEU A 339 -7.15 0.08 -22.53
N GLY A 340 -8.13 -0.63 -21.97
CA GLY A 340 -9.18 -1.28 -22.74
C GLY A 340 -8.75 -2.45 -23.60
N CYS A 341 -7.56 -3.05 -23.38
CA CYS A 341 -7.06 -4.12 -24.23
C CYS A 341 -7.97 -5.37 -24.26
N ASN A 342 -8.84 -5.55 -23.27
CA ASN A 342 -9.80 -6.66 -23.23
C ASN A 342 -11.25 -6.22 -23.54
N THR A 343 -11.50 -4.93 -23.86
CA THR A 343 -12.87 -4.41 -24.03
C THR A 343 -13.71 -5.24 -25.01
N LEU A 344 -13.18 -5.49 -26.21
CA LEU A 344 -13.91 -6.21 -27.24
C LEU A 344 -14.15 -7.68 -26.88
N GLU A 345 -13.17 -8.32 -26.26
CA GLU A 345 -13.26 -9.69 -25.79
C GLU A 345 -14.36 -9.83 -24.73
N VAL A 346 -14.33 -8.97 -23.71
CA VAL A 346 -15.32 -8.96 -22.62
C VAL A 346 -16.74 -8.76 -23.16
N LEU A 347 -16.94 -7.80 -24.07
CA LEU A 347 -18.26 -7.53 -24.64
C LEU A 347 -18.78 -8.72 -25.45
N ARG A 348 -17.92 -9.41 -26.22
CA ARG A 348 -18.32 -10.64 -26.93
C ARG A 348 -18.68 -11.77 -25.98
N GLN A 349 -17.94 -11.94 -24.88
CA GLN A 349 -18.26 -12.92 -23.83
C GLN A 349 -19.63 -12.62 -23.18
N LEU A 350 -19.99 -11.35 -23.03
CA LEU A 350 -21.31 -10.92 -22.56
C LEU A 350 -22.44 -11.07 -23.61
N GLY A 351 -22.13 -11.62 -24.80
CA GLY A 351 -23.09 -11.90 -25.84
C GLY A 351 -23.48 -10.72 -26.73
N TYR A 352 -22.70 -9.63 -26.73
CA TYR A 352 -22.94 -8.50 -27.65
C TYR A 352 -22.44 -8.83 -29.06
N SER A 353 -23.24 -8.46 -30.08
CA SER A 353 -22.86 -8.62 -31.48
C SER A 353 -21.78 -7.61 -31.89
N ASP A 354 -20.96 -7.96 -32.89
CA ASP A 354 -19.96 -7.03 -33.42
C ASP A 354 -20.56 -5.73 -33.96
N SER A 355 -21.80 -5.77 -34.50
CA SER A 355 -22.50 -4.55 -34.93
C SER A 355 -22.80 -3.64 -33.75
N TYR A 356 -23.33 -4.19 -32.65
CA TYR A 356 -23.62 -3.39 -31.45
C TYR A 356 -22.35 -2.87 -30.77
N ILE A 357 -21.28 -3.66 -30.75
CA ILE A 357 -19.97 -3.22 -30.25
C ILE A 357 -19.46 -2.01 -31.05
N LYS A 358 -19.66 -2.03 -32.37
CA LYS A 358 -19.30 -0.89 -33.22
C LYS A 358 -20.12 0.35 -32.88
N ASP A 359 -21.42 0.21 -32.64
CA ASP A 359 -22.29 1.34 -32.20
C ASP A 359 -21.81 1.91 -30.85
N LEU A 360 -21.37 1.04 -29.92
CA LEU A 360 -20.78 1.49 -28.62
C LEU A 360 -19.48 2.28 -28.84
N GLN A 361 -18.63 1.89 -29.80
CA GLN A 361 -17.42 2.64 -30.17
C GLN A 361 -17.77 4.00 -30.79
N GLU A 362 -18.71 4.01 -31.75
CA GLU A 362 -19.13 5.23 -32.43
C GLU A 362 -19.81 6.25 -31.48
N SER A 363 -20.51 5.74 -30.47
CA SER A 363 -21.11 6.58 -29.42
C SER A 363 -20.11 7.05 -28.33
N GLY A 364 -18.88 6.59 -28.36
CA GLY A 364 -17.87 6.87 -27.35
C GLY A 364 -18.16 6.23 -25.98
N CYS A 365 -18.98 5.17 -25.95
CA CYS A 365 -19.26 4.42 -24.74
C CYS A 365 -18.04 3.58 -24.29
N ILE A 366 -17.27 3.04 -25.26
CA ILE A 366 -16.11 2.19 -25.04
C ILE A 366 -14.86 2.70 -25.77
#